data_0e08cc05cd737b961a753dd2974bfb59
#
_entry.id   0e08cc05cd737b961a753dd2974bfb59
#
_cell.length_a   1.000
_cell.length_b   1.000
_cell.length_c   1.000
_cell.angle_alpha   90.00
_cell.angle_beta   90.00
_cell.angle_gamma   90.00
#
_symmetry.space_group_name_H-M   'P 1'
#
loop_
_entity.id
_entity.type
_entity.pdbx_description
1 polymer ?
#
loop_
_entity_poly.entity_id
_entity_poly.type
_entity_poly.pdbx_seq_one_letter_code
_entity_poly.pdbx_strand_id
1 'polypeptide(L)'
;FLTNAYINNQDIDLDSLDVYEPIFAKYGYTSEDVQYTIGNFSKRKSARLGNVVEVAIDMLEEEGKFYEKETSVLDTIDNIARRTFTRTVYEDSLIRVGRLRDTARLRIVVDNIMPGDYEISYEYKLDSLDDNNSRKSVFWFERADSSRFGRQQYLLRKRRDMELASRTLHADTMAERLVINLMEFTRPDKGKHTGITINGLKVVHTPDTQAAVDSLYERQLVIRIFADEFIGKFTPDSHATDSLPSGTASDGDNR
;
A
#
# COMPACT_ATOMS: atom_id res chain seq x y z
N PHE A 1 -5.94 21.77 -6.63
CA PHE A 1 -6.15 22.19 -8.03
C PHE A 1 -4.83 22.38 -8.77
N LEU A 2 -3.87 23.15 -8.25
CA LEU A 2 -2.54 23.36 -8.86
C LEU A 2 -1.77 22.04 -8.99
N THR A 3 -1.84 21.16 -8.00
CA THR A 3 -1.19 19.84 -8.03
C THR A 3 -1.80 18.95 -9.13
N ASN A 4 -3.10 18.96 -9.31
CA ASN A 4 -3.77 18.24 -10.39
C ASN A 4 -3.47 18.83 -11.78
N ALA A 5 -3.36 20.14 -11.90
CA ALA A 5 -2.95 20.80 -13.15
C ALA A 5 -1.49 20.46 -13.51
N TYR A 6 -0.59 20.42 -12.51
CA TYR A 6 0.80 20.05 -12.67
C TYR A 6 0.98 18.58 -13.08
N ILE A 7 0.21 17.66 -12.47
CA ILE A 7 0.26 16.23 -12.79
C ILE A 7 -0.30 15.94 -14.19
N ASN A 8 -1.36 16.62 -14.58
CA ASN A 8 -2.05 16.35 -15.84
C ASN A 8 -1.49 17.10 -17.07
N ASN A 9 -0.70 18.16 -16.90
CA ASN A 9 -0.15 18.98 -17.97
C ASN A 9 1.28 19.43 -17.63
N GLN A 10 2.26 18.62 -17.97
CA GLN A 10 3.69 18.94 -17.82
C GLN A 10 4.16 20.10 -18.73
N ASP A 11 3.34 20.54 -19.68
CA ASP A 11 3.67 21.60 -20.65
C ASP A 11 3.07 22.98 -20.31
N ILE A 12 2.49 23.16 -19.09
CA ILE A 12 1.98 24.46 -18.68
C ILE A 12 3.14 25.30 -18.15
N ASP A 13 3.38 26.42 -18.80
CA ASP A 13 4.27 27.47 -18.31
C ASP A 13 3.67 28.06 -17.02
N LEU A 14 4.24 27.67 -15.88
CA LEU A 14 3.77 28.06 -14.53
C LEU A 14 3.83 29.59 -14.29
N ASP A 15 4.58 30.31 -15.10
CA ASP A 15 4.64 31.78 -15.04
C ASP A 15 3.50 32.47 -15.81
N SER A 16 2.68 31.70 -16.54
CA SER A 16 1.53 32.27 -17.26
C SER A 16 0.35 32.48 -16.33
N LEU A 17 -0.30 33.65 -16.41
CA LEU A 17 -1.53 33.96 -15.66
C LEU A 17 -2.70 33.05 -16.04
N ASP A 18 -2.62 32.39 -17.19
CA ASP A 18 -3.66 31.50 -17.71
C ASP A 18 -3.92 30.29 -16.80
N VAL A 19 -2.88 29.83 -16.08
CA VAL A 19 -3.01 28.76 -15.08
C VAL A 19 -3.96 29.15 -13.95
N TYR A 20 -4.05 30.44 -13.64
CA TYR A 20 -4.84 30.96 -12.53
C TYR A 20 -6.25 31.41 -12.96
N GLU A 21 -6.55 31.50 -14.27
CA GLU A 21 -7.87 31.93 -14.76
C GLU A 21 -9.06 31.21 -14.11
N PRO A 22 -9.07 29.87 -13.94
CA PRO A 22 -10.18 29.19 -13.26
C PRO A 22 -10.36 29.61 -11.80
N ILE A 23 -9.27 30.00 -11.13
CA ILE A 23 -9.30 30.49 -9.76
C ILE A 23 -9.90 31.90 -9.73
N PHE A 24 -9.45 32.79 -10.62
CA PHE A 24 -9.97 34.14 -10.70
C PHE A 24 -11.47 34.15 -11.03
N ALA A 25 -11.90 33.32 -11.99
CA ALA A 25 -13.29 33.16 -12.37
C ALA A 25 -14.19 32.70 -11.22
N LYS A 26 -13.67 31.79 -10.34
CA LYS A 26 -14.38 31.36 -9.13
C LYS A 26 -14.71 32.50 -8.18
N TYR A 27 -13.87 33.53 -8.14
CA TYR A 27 -14.06 34.72 -7.30
C TYR A 27 -14.61 35.91 -8.07
N GLY A 28 -14.99 35.75 -9.34
CA GLY A 28 -15.60 36.80 -10.17
C GLY A 28 -14.62 37.83 -10.72
N TYR A 29 -13.33 37.46 -10.81
CA TYR A 29 -12.27 38.29 -11.37
C TYR A 29 -11.79 37.76 -12.71
N THR A 30 -11.26 38.64 -13.56
CA THR A 30 -10.55 38.31 -14.79
C THR A 30 -9.04 38.44 -14.62
N SER A 31 -8.25 37.82 -15.49
CA SER A 31 -6.81 38.00 -15.52
C SER A 31 -6.41 39.48 -15.68
N GLU A 32 -7.20 40.26 -16.43
CA GLU A 32 -6.98 41.70 -16.63
C GLU A 32 -7.20 42.50 -15.32
N ASP A 33 -8.24 42.18 -14.53
CA ASP A 33 -8.50 42.81 -13.23
C ASP A 33 -7.33 42.58 -12.27
N VAL A 34 -6.77 41.35 -12.28
CA VAL A 34 -5.65 40.98 -11.43
C VAL A 34 -4.39 41.73 -11.88
N GLN A 35 -4.08 41.74 -13.18
CA GLN A 35 -2.94 42.47 -13.73
C GLN A 35 -3.02 43.98 -13.44
N TYR A 36 -4.22 44.58 -13.62
CA TYR A 36 -4.44 45.97 -13.30
C TYR A 36 -4.21 46.26 -11.81
N THR A 37 -4.67 45.36 -10.96
CA THR A 37 -4.51 45.47 -9.51
C THR A 37 -3.04 45.39 -9.10
N ILE A 38 -2.31 44.39 -9.59
CA ILE A 38 -0.87 44.20 -9.35
C ILE A 38 -0.08 45.41 -9.86
N GLY A 39 -0.40 45.91 -11.07
CA GLY A 39 0.27 47.06 -11.64
C GLY A 39 0.04 48.35 -10.84
N ASN A 40 -1.13 48.53 -10.25
CA ASN A 40 -1.44 49.69 -9.36
C ASN A 40 -0.77 49.57 -8.00
N PHE A 41 -0.68 48.34 -7.41
CA PHE A 41 0.02 48.14 -6.16
C PHE A 41 1.54 48.33 -6.31
N SER A 42 2.09 47.86 -7.43
CA SER A 42 3.53 48.05 -7.74
C SER A 42 3.93 49.52 -7.83
N LYS A 43 3.05 50.37 -8.35
CA LYS A 43 3.30 51.85 -8.48
C LYS A 43 3.15 52.60 -7.16
N ARG A 44 2.34 52.11 -6.25
CA ARG A 44 2.14 52.69 -4.93
C ARG A 44 2.91 51.91 -3.89
N LYS A 45 4.12 52.27 -3.53
CA LYS A 45 4.84 51.68 -2.40
C LYS A 45 3.97 51.65 -1.12
N SER A 46 3.04 50.76 -1.05
CA SER A 46 1.97 50.72 -0.06
C SER A 46 2.27 49.62 0.99
N ALA A 47 2.29 50.01 2.25
CA ALA A 47 2.34 49.06 3.38
C ALA A 47 1.17 48.05 3.33
N ARG A 48 0.04 48.41 2.67
CA ARG A 48 -1.09 47.50 2.48
C ARG A 48 -0.78 46.30 1.61
N LEU A 49 0.16 46.43 0.64
CA LEU A 49 0.57 45.27 -0.17
C LEU A 49 1.29 44.24 0.69
N GLY A 50 2.16 44.70 1.62
CA GLY A 50 2.84 43.79 2.56
C GLY A 50 1.82 42.97 3.39
N ASN A 51 0.83 43.62 3.94
CA ASN A 51 -0.20 42.94 4.74
C ASN A 51 -1.02 41.95 3.91
N VAL A 52 -1.37 42.28 2.64
CA VAL A 52 -2.11 41.36 1.76
C VAL A 52 -1.29 40.12 1.42
N VAL A 53 0.00 40.32 1.13
CA VAL A 53 0.92 39.19 0.85
C VAL A 53 1.12 38.34 2.10
N GLU A 54 1.28 38.94 3.27
CA GLU A 54 1.42 38.23 4.55
C GLU A 54 0.18 37.37 4.84
N VAL A 55 -1.02 37.94 4.73
CA VAL A 55 -2.28 37.17 4.88
C VAL A 55 -2.39 36.03 3.86
N ALA A 56 -1.97 36.27 2.62
CA ALA A 56 -2.00 35.23 1.60
C ALA A 56 -1.02 34.08 1.90
N ILE A 57 0.18 34.41 2.42
CA ILE A 57 1.15 33.41 2.85
C ILE A 57 0.59 32.59 4.02
N ASP A 58 0.04 33.25 5.04
CA ASP A 58 -0.55 32.58 6.20
C ASP A 58 -1.67 31.61 5.78
N MET A 59 -2.55 32.03 4.86
CA MET A 59 -3.61 31.17 4.32
C MET A 59 -3.04 29.94 3.58
N LEU A 60 -2.00 30.12 2.77
CA LEU A 60 -1.35 29.03 2.06
C LEU A 60 -0.62 28.06 3.01
N GLU A 61 -0.01 28.60 4.08
CA GLU A 61 0.62 27.77 5.09
C GLU A 61 -0.40 26.94 5.89
N GLU A 62 -1.55 27.53 6.25
CA GLU A 62 -2.64 26.79 6.92
C GLU A 62 -3.20 25.68 6.03
N GLU A 63 -3.44 26.01 4.76
CA GLU A 63 -3.92 25.03 3.78
C GLU A 63 -2.88 23.92 3.54
N GLY A 64 -1.60 24.27 3.45
CA GLY A 64 -0.49 23.33 3.36
C GLY A 64 -0.43 22.35 4.54
N LYS A 65 -0.52 22.86 5.77
CA LYS A 65 -0.57 22.03 6.99
C LYS A 65 -1.78 21.09 7.03
N PHE A 66 -2.93 21.57 6.52
CA PHE A 66 -4.13 20.74 6.42
C PHE A 66 -3.91 19.55 5.47
N TYR A 67 -3.37 19.78 4.27
CA TYR A 67 -3.09 18.73 3.30
C TYR A 67 -1.98 17.78 3.75
N GLU A 68 -0.93 18.29 4.41
CA GLU A 68 0.10 17.43 5.02
C GLU A 68 -0.50 16.46 6.05
N LYS A 69 -1.42 16.94 6.87
CA LYS A 69 -2.11 16.11 7.86
C LYS A 69 -3.00 15.05 7.19
N GLU A 70 -3.77 15.41 6.16
CA GLU A 70 -4.58 14.46 5.41
C GLU A 70 -3.73 13.38 4.74
N THR A 71 -2.64 13.76 4.07
CA THR A 71 -1.71 12.83 3.43
C THR A 71 -1.10 11.86 4.46
N SER A 72 -0.67 12.38 5.61
CA SER A 72 -0.12 11.56 6.70
C SER A 72 -1.15 10.55 7.25
N VAL A 73 -2.42 10.92 7.33
CA VAL A 73 -3.49 10.00 7.77
C VAL A 73 -3.74 8.90 6.74
N LEU A 74 -3.78 9.25 5.45
CA LEU A 74 -3.95 8.28 4.36
C LEU A 74 -2.77 7.30 4.31
N ASP A 75 -1.53 7.79 4.36
CA ASP A 75 -0.33 6.95 4.43
C ASP A 75 -0.36 5.99 5.64
N THR A 76 -0.92 6.45 6.76
CA THR A 76 -1.06 5.61 7.96
C THR A 76 -2.09 4.51 7.74
N ILE A 77 -3.24 4.80 7.12
CA ILE A 77 -4.29 3.81 6.80
C ILE A 77 -3.74 2.76 5.84
N ASP A 78 -3.05 3.18 4.78
CA ASP A 78 -2.45 2.31 3.79
C ASP A 78 -1.44 1.34 4.43
N ASN A 79 -0.58 1.86 5.28
CA ASN A 79 0.41 1.06 6.00
C ASN A 79 -0.23 0.07 6.98
N ILE A 80 -1.28 0.49 7.70
CA ILE A 80 -2.02 -0.40 8.61
C ILE A 80 -2.72 -1.49 7.81
N ALA A 81 -3.39 -1.15 6.71
CA ALA A 81 -4.09 -2.11 5.87
C ALA A 81 -3.11 -3.15 5.30
N ARG A 82 -2.02 -2.73 4.69
CA ARG A 82 -1.00 -3.64 4.14
C ARG A 82 -0.43 -4.57 5.20
N ARG A 83 -0.07 -4.05 6.38
CA ARG A 83 0.45 -4.86 7.50
C ARG A 83 -0.59 -5.86 8.01
N THR A 84 -1.85 -5.46 8.10
CA THR A 84 -2.94 -6.32 8.61
C THR A 84 -3.15 -7.54 7.72
N PHE A 85 -3.01 -7.38 6.41
CA PHE A 85 -3.23 -8.45 5.43
C PHE A 85 -1.95 -9.10 4.91
N THR A 86 -0.77 -8.68 5.42
CA THR A 86 0.50 -9.37 5.15
C THR A 86 0.48 -10.76 5.80
N ARG A 87 0.80 -11.78 5.03
CA ARG A 87 0.78 -13.18 5.49
C ARG A 87 1.94 -13.99 4.93
N THR A 88 2.40 -14.96 5.70
CA THR A 88 3.31 -15.99 5.21
C THR A 88 2.52 -17.00 4.38
N VAL A 89 2.90 -17.17 3.11
CA VAL A 89 2.24 -18.08 2.17
C VAL A 89 2.99 -19.40 2.01
N TYR A 90 4.27 -19.40 2.32
CA TYR A 90 5.11 -20.61 2.33
C TYR A 90 6.25 -20.47 3.36
N GLU A 91 6.56 -21.57 4.05
CA GLU A 91 7.67 -21.63 4.99
C GLU A 91 8.26 -23.04 5.02
N ASP A 92 9.61 -23.14 4.99
CA ASP A 92 10.34 -24.39 5.19
C ASP A 92 11.58 -24.10 6.04
N SER A 93 11.71 -24.81 7.14
CA SER A 93 12.79 -24.57 8.11
C SER A 93 14.15 -25.01 7.61
N LEU A 94 14.23 -26.12 6.84
CA LEU A 94 15.51 -26.70 6.40
C LEU A 94 15.39 -27.54 5.14
N ILE A 95 16.06 -27.09 4.08
CA ILE A 95 16.22 -27.87 2.85
C ILE A 95 17.71 -28.20 2.67
N ARG A 96 18.02 -29.46 2.64
CA ARG A 96 19.38 -29.95 2.33
C ARG A 96 19.36 -30.81 1.09
N VAL A 97 20.24 -30.48 0.15
CA VAL A 97 20.44 -31.25 -1.07
C VAL A 97 21.95 -31.49 -1.25
N GLY A 98 22.34 -32.74 -1.15
CA GLY A 98 23.74 -33.18 -1.35
C GLY A 98 23.89 -34.14 -2.53
N ARG A 99 22.78 -34.45 -3.24
CA ARG A 99 22.80 -35.37 -4.37
C ARG A 99 21.91 -34.86 -5.49
N LEU A 100 22.34 -35.08 -6.73
CA LEU A 100 21.59 -34.62 -7.92
C LEU A 100 20.17 -35.17 -8.01
N ARG A 101 19.90 -36.36 -7.51
CA ARG A 101 18.54 -36.93 -7.50
C ARG A 101 17.56 -36.19 -6.59
N ASP A 102 18.07 -35.44 -5.62
CA ASP A 102 17.26 -34.75 -4.63
C ASP A 102 16.99 -33.27 -5.03
N THR A 103 17.41 -32.87 -6.23
CA THR A 103 17.30 -31.49 -6.74
C THR A 103 15.85 -31.02 -6.91
N ALA A 104 14.90 -31.95 -7.04
CA ALA A 104 13.48 -31.62 -7.09
C ALA A 104 13.00 -30.84 -5.85
N ARG A 105 13.63 -31.04 -4.70
CA ARG A 105 13.34 -30.30 -3.46
C ARG A 105 13.74 -28.83 -3.50
N LEU A 106 14.56 -28.44 -4.47
CA LEU A 106 14.97 -27.04 -4.65
C LEU A 106 13.99 -26.25 -5.53
N ARG A 107 13.02 -26.92 -6.12
CA ARG A 107 11.95 -26.27 -6.87
C ARG A 107 10.67 -26.26 -6.04
N ILE A 108 10.25 -25.08 -5.65
CA ILE A 108 9.04 -24.85 -4.88
C ILE A 108 8.05 -24.15 -5.77
N VAL A 109 6.80 -24.55 -5.68
CA VAL A 109 5.68 -23.94 -6.38
C VAL A 109 4.66 -23.52 -5.33
N VAL A 110 4.32 -22.24 -5.33
CA VAL A 110 3.25 -21.68 -4.51
C VAL A 110 2.09 -21.39 -5.44
N ASP A 111 0.98 -22.10 -5.24
CA ASP A 111 -0.24 -21.94 -6.01
C ASP A 111 -1.17 -20.90 -5.39
N ASN A 112 -2.21 -20.50 -6.12
CA ASN A 112 -3.22 -19.54 -5.69
C ASN A 112 -2.62 -18.18 -5.31
N ILE A 113 -1.83 -17.64 -6.20
CA ILE A 113 -1.19 -16.33 -6.05
C ILE A 113 -2.26 -15.23 -6.11
N MET A 114 -2.15 -14.27 -5.22
CA MET A 114 -2.96 -13.05 -5.22
C MET A 114 -2.10 -11.87 -5.67
N PRO A 115 -2.71 -10.80 -6.24
CA PRO A 115 -1.96 -9.59 -6.58
C PRO A 115 -1.27 -8.98 -5.36
N GLY A 116 -0.07 -8.42 -5.59
CA GLY A 116 0.72 -7.79 -4.53
C GLY A 116 2.19 -8.23 -4.55
N ASP A 117 2.89 -7.86 -3.49
CA ASP A 117 4.32 -8.09 -3.35
C ASP A 117 4.61 -9.41 -2.64
N TYR A 118 5.51 -10.20 -3.20
CA TYR A 118 6.01 -11.46 -2.64
C TYR A 118 7.48 -11.30 -2.25
N GLU A 119 7.74 -11.25 -0.95
CA GLU A 119 9.10 -11.26 -0.42
C GLU A 119 9.54 -12.70 -0.15
N ILE A 120 10.61 -13.13 -0.83
CA ILE A 120 11.24 -14.44 -0.67
C ILE A 120 12.55 -14.23 0.08
N SER A 121 12.69 -14.82 1.25
CA SER A 121 13.89 -14.73 2.08
C SER A 121 14.33 -16.10 2.57
N TYR A 122 15.63 -16.34 2.58
CA TYR A 122 16.25 -17.58 3.10
C TYR A 122 17.74 -17.38 3.35
N GLU A 123 18.28 -18.15 4.28
CA GLU A 123 19.72 -18.27 4.45
C GLU A 123 20.23 -19.49 3.67
N TYR A 124 21.39 -19.36 3.04
CA TYR A 124 21.97 -20.46 2.28
C TYR A 124 23.46 -20.63 2.53
N LYS A 125 23.92 -21.87 2.33
CA LYS A 125 25.34 -22.24 2.32
C LYS A 125 25.58 -23.29 1.23
N LEU A 126 26.51 -22.98 0.34
CA LEU A 126 27.00 -23.97 -0.64
C LEU A 126 28.04 -24.88 -0.02
N ASP A 127 27.98 -26.16 -0.37
CA ASP A 127 29.00 -27.13 0.08
C ASP A 127 30.39 -26.76 -0.43
N SER A 128 31.41 -27.10 0.35
CA SER A 128 32.81 -26.89 -0.05
C SER A 128 33.17 -27.63 -1.32
N LEU A 129 32.55 -28.78 -1.57
CA LEU A 129 32.76 -29.64 -2.74
C LEU A 129 31.81 -29.32 -3.90
N ASP A 130 30.97 -28.26 -3.79
CA ASP A 130 30.08 -27.87 -4.87
C ASP A 130 30.84 -27.38 -6.11
N ASP A 131 30.67 -28.10 -7.22
CA ASP A 131 31.27 -27.81 -8.52
C ASP A 131 30.25 -27.30 -9.56
N ASN A 132 29.07 -26.91 -9.12
CA ASN A 132 28.05 -26.39 -10.00
C ASN A 132 28.47 -25.05 -10.63
N ASN A 133 28.39 -24.94 -11.94
CA ASN A 133 28.73 -23.72 -12.67
C ASN A 133 27.61 -22.67 -12.62
N SER A 134 26.36 -23.12 -12.45
CA SER A 134 25.19 -22.23 -12.40
C SER A 134 24.71 -22.06 -10.97
N ARG A 135 25.39 -21.16 -10.24
CA ARG A 135 25.08 -20.86 -8.84
C ARG A 135 24.14 -19.68 -8.77
N LYS A 136 22.87 -19.91 -9.13
CA LYS A 136 21.85 -18.88 -9.07
C LYS A 136 20.52 -19.47 -8.65
N SER A 137 19.82 -18.72 -7.83
CA SER A 137 18.38 -18.90 -7.61
C SER A 137 17.62 -18.12 -8.65
N VAL A 138 16.48 -18.64 -9.08
CA VAL A 138 15.62 -18.01 -10.09
C VAL A 138 14.20 -18.05 -9.63
N PHE A 139 13.52 -16.94 -9.73
CA PHE A 139 12.13 -16.73 -9.30
C PHE A 139 11.33 -16.19 -10.47
N TRP A 140 10.08 -16.65 -10.66
CA TRP A 140 9.18 -16.13 -11.68
C TRP A 140 7.74 -16.47 -11.34
N PHE A 141 6.82 -15.72 -11.95
CA PHE A 141 5.41 -16.07 -11.95
C PHE A 141 5.04 -16.84 -13.21
N GLU A 142 4.04 -17.73 -13.07
CA GLU A 142 3.41 -18.44 -14.19
C GLU A 142 1.93 -18.06 -14.26
N ARG A 143 1.43 -17.84 -15.47
CA ARG A 143 0.00 -17.67 -15.77
C ARG A 143 -0.67 -19.01 -16.03
N ALA A 144 -2.02 -19.00 -16.22
CA ALA A 144 -2.82 -20.17 -16.57
C ALA A 144 -2.30 -20.91 -17.82
N ASP A 145 -1.80 -20.18 -18.80
CA ASP A 145 -1.21 -20.71 -20.03
C ASP A 145 0.24 -21.22 -19.85
N SER A 146 0.74 -21.25 -18.62
CA SER A 146 2.14 -21.58 -18.28
C SER A 146 3.18 -20.59 -18.83
N SER A 147 2.77 -19.43 -19.35
CA SER A 147 3.71 -18.37 -19.70
C SER A 147 4.36 -17.78 -18.45
N ARG A 148 5.65 -17.43 -18.57
CA ARG A 148 6.46 -16.94 -17.44
C ARG A 148 6.67 -15.43 -17.56
N PHE A 149 6.59 -14.75 -16.42
CA PHE A 149 6.87 -13.32 -16.33
C PHE A 149 7.51 -12.96 -14.98
N GLY A 150 7.95 -11.71 -14.82
CA GLY A 150 8.53 -11.22 -13.56
C GLY A 150 9.80 -11.97 -13.13
N ARG A 151 10.55 -12.55 -14.09
CA ARG A 151 11.73 -13.36 -13.77
C ARG A 151 12.81 -12.53 -13.10
N GLN A 152 13.21 -12.95 -11.91
CA GLN A 152 14.36 -12.43 -11.18
C GLN A 152 15.35 -13.53 -10.85
N GLN A 153 16.60 -13.14 -10.59
CA GLN A 153 17.65 -14.07 -10.22
C GLN A 153 18.52 -13.51 -9.08
N TYR A 154 19.05 -14.41 -8.27
CA TYR A 154 19.99 -14.12 -7.21
C TYR A 154 21.22 -15.00 -7.39
N LEU A 155 22.42 -14.40 -7.42
CA LEU A 155 23.68 -15.14 -7.58
C LEU A 155 24.14 -15.66 -6.21
N LEU A 156 24.25 -16.99 -6.09
CA LEU A 156 24.72 -17.67 -4.90
C LEU A 156 26.25 -17.62 -4.83
N ARG A 157 26.78 -17.17 -3.71
CA ARG A 157 28.22 -17.07 -3.47
C ARG A 157 28.66 -18.22 -2.57
N LYS A 158 29.85 -18.79 -2.87
CA LYS A 158 30.46 -19.83 -2.04
C LYS A 158 31.19 -19.16 -0.87
N ARG A 159 30.63 -19.26 0.33
CA ARG A 159 31.20 -18.71 1.55
C ARG A 159 31.27 -19.78 2.65
N ARG A 160 32.07 -19.49 3.71
CA ARG A 160 32.17 -20.38 4.87
C ARG A 160 30.94 -20.33 5.75
N ASP A 161 30.34 -19.15 5.85
CA ASP A 161 29.17 -18.88 6.69
C ASP A 161 27.89 -18.91 5.87
N MET A 162 26.75 -19.02 6.55
CA MET A 162 25.41 -18.82 5.94
C MET A 162 25.29 -17.40 5.43
N GLU A 163 24.69 -17.22 4.28
CA GLU A 163 24.46 -15.93 3.64
C GLU A 163 22.94 -15.75 3.42
N LEU A 164 22.43 -14.59 3.79
CA LEU A 164 21.03 -14.22 3.59
C LEU A 164 20.78 -13.82 2.14
N ALA A 165 19.78 -14.41 1.52
CA ALA A 165 19.23 -14.00 0.24
C ALA A 165 17.80 -13.49 0.43
N SER A 166 17.49 -12.32 -0.13
CA SER A 166 16.12 -11.78 -0.17
C SER A 166 15.84 -11.19 -1.54
N ARG A 167 14.58 -11.37 -2.02
CA ARG A 167 14.06 -10.78 -3.25
C ARG A 167 12.57 -10.53 -3.11
N THR A 168 12.15 -9.39 -3.63
CA THR A 168 10.74 -9.03 -3.74
C THR A 168 10.32 -9.06 -5.21
N LEU A 169 9.22 -9.75 -5.50
CA LEU A 169 8.58 -9.81 -6.80
C LEU A 169 7.16 -9.29 -6.67
N HIS A 170 6.71 -8.53 -7.67
CA HIS A 170 5.33 -8.05 -7.73
C HIS A 170 4.50 -8.96 -8.65
N ALA A 171 3.38 -9.47 -8.13
CA ALA A 171 2.40 -10.28 -8.85
C ALA A 171 1.25 -9.40 -9.35
N ASP A 172 0.95 -9.50 -10.64
CA ASP A 172 -0.26 -8.92 -11.23
C ASP A 172 -1.49 -9.85 -11.05
N THR A 173 -2.65 -9.40 -11.49
CA THR A 173 -3.90 -10.16 -11.43
C THR A 173 -3.91 -11.42 -12.30
N MET A 174 -2.93 -11.59 -13.20
CA MET A 174 -2.81 -12.74 -14.11
C MET A 174 -1.89 -13.84 -13.57
N ALA A 175 -1.24 -13.60 -12.42
CA ALA A 175 -0.36 -14.56 -11.79
C ALA A 175 -1.18 -15.68 -11.13
N GLU A 176 -0.92 -16.94 -11.49
CA GLU A 176 -1.51 -18.11 -10.84
C GLU A 176 -0.56 -18.81 -9.88
N ARG A 177 0.72 -18.84 -10.24
CA ARG A 177 1.75 -19.55 -9.49
C ARG A 177 3.01 -18.72 -9.35
N LEU A 178 3.65 -18.84 -8.20
CA LEU A 178 5.01 -18.39 -7.98
C LEU A 178 5.92 -19.61 -7.97
N VAL A 179 6.90 -19.63 -8.87
CA VAL A 179 7.91 -20.70 -8.94
C VAL A 179 9.23 -20.17 -8.41
N ILE A 180 9.74 -20.86 -7.41
CA ILE A 180 11.01 -20.58 -6.74
C ILE A 180 11.96 -21.73 -7.06
N ASN A 181 12.99 -21.46 -7.83
CA ASN A 181 14.07 -22.39 -8.08
C ASN A 181 15.29 -21.94 -7.28
N LEU A 182 15.50 -22.55 -6.12
CA LEU A 182 16.53 -22.14 -5.16
C LEU A 182 17.95 -22.34 -5.65
N MET A 183 18.15 -23.26 -6.60
CA MET A 183 19.42 -23.42 -7.31
C MET A 183 19.15 -24.02 -8.69
N GLU A 184 19.62 -23.35 -9.73
CA GLU A 184 19.54 -23.86 -11.09
C GLU A 184 20.70 -24.82 -11.38
N PHE A 185 20.38 -26.01 -11.85
CA PHE A 185 21.38 -26.96 -12.30
C PHE A 185 21.46 -26.95 -13.82
N THR A 186 22.60 -26.56 -14.32
CA THR A 186 22.98 -26.88 -15.68
C THR A 186 23.40 -28.34 -15.71
N ARG A 187 22.96 -29.11 -16.72
CA ARG A 187 23.14 -30.56 -16.86
C ARG A 187 24.35 -31.10 -16.07
N PRO A 188 24.13 -32.02 -15.12
CA PRO A 188 25.20 -32.53 -14.32
C PRO A 188 26.19 -33.30 -15.22
N ASP A 189 27.37 -32.78 -15.39
CA ASP A 189 28.45 -33.59 -15.91
C ASP A 189 28.70 -34.74 -14.92
N LYS A 190 28.88 -35.96 -15.46
CA LYS A 190 29.16 -37.11 -14.64
C LYS A 190 30.39 -36.83 -13.76
N GLY A 191 30.22 -36.93 -12.45
CA GLY A 191 31.30 -36.74 -11.47
C GLY A 191 31.34 -35.40 -10.75
N LYS A 192 30.45 -34.42 -11.07
CA LYS A 192 30.39 -33.18 -10.31
C LYS A 192 29.55 -33.35 -9.05
N HIS A 193 30.04 -32.79 -7.97
CA HIS A 193 29.34 -32.70 -6.71
C HIS A 193 28.48 -31.43 -6.68
N THR A 194 27.30 -31.54 -6.11
CA THR A 194 26.50 -30.40 -5.81
C THR A 194 25.95 -30.52 -4.40
N GLY A 195 25.93 -29.42 -3.68
CA GLY A 195 25.44 -29.40 -2.33
C GLY A 195 25.03 -27.98 -1.90
N ILE A 196 23.83 -27.88 -1.38
CA ILE A 196 23.32 -26.65 -0.81
C ILE A 196 22.49 -26.94 0.44
N THR A 197 22.70 -26.14 1.45
CA THR A 197 21.85 -26.08 2.64
C THR A 197 21.13 -24.75 2.66
N ILE A 198 19.82 -24.78 2.87
CA ILE A 198 18.95 -23.60 2.96
C ILE A 198 18.21 -23.68 4.29
N ASN A 199 18.26 -22.60 5.05
CA ASN A 199 17.56 -22.46 6.32
C ASN A 199 16.51 -21.36 6.22
N GLY A 200 15.37 -21.58 6.88
CA GLY A 200 14.37 -20.55 7.11
C GLY A 200 13.83 -19.93 5.82
N LEU A 201 13.58 -20.75 4.79
CA LEU A 201 12.92 -20.26 3.59
C LEU A 201 11.52 -19.77 3.94
N LYS A 202 11.28 -18.52 3.64
CA LYS A 202 10.00 -17.86 3.91
C LYS A 202 9.55 -17.06 2.70
N VAL A 203 8.27 -17.18 2.38
CA VAL A 203 7.62 -16.36 1.35
C VAL A 203 6.48 -15.60 2.02
N VAL A 204 6.59 -14.29 2.01
CA VAL A 204 5.62 -13.37 2.61
C VAL A 204 4.90 -12.63 1.50
N HIS A 205 3.59 -12.66 1.51
CA HIS A 205 2.73 -11.89 0.62
C HIS A 205 2.23 -10.64 1.33
N THR A 206 2.39 -9.49 0.69
CA THR A 206 1.81 -8.20 1.09
C THR A 206 0.90 -7.75 -0.04
N PRO A 207 -0.41 -7.59 0.17
CA PRO A 207 -1.35 -7.20 -0.88
C PRO A 207 -1.07 -5.78 -1.39
N ASP A 208 -1.59 -5.48 -2.58
CA ASP A 208 -1.61 -4.12 -3.10
C ASP A 208 -2.38 -3.19 -2.16
N THR A 209 -1.94 -1.93 -2.10
CA THR A 209 -2.50 -0.95 -1.17
C THR A 209 -4.00 -0.83 -1.30
N GLN A 210 -4.53 -0.69 -2.51
CA GLN A 210 -5.96 -0.56 -2.74
C GLN A 210 -6.73 -1.79 -2.26
N ALA A 211 -6.29 -2.99 -2.62
CA ALA A 211 -6.93 -4.24 -2.20
C ALA A 211 -6.88 -4.44 -0.68
N ALA A 212 -5.79 -4.00 -0.04
CA ALA A 212 -5.65 -4.05 1.41
C ALA A 212 -6.62 -3.09 2.11
N VAL A 213 -6.74 -1.87 1.60
CA VAL A 213 -7.64 -0.84 2.12
C VAL A 213 -9.10 -1.26 1.94
N ASP A 214 -9.49 -1.75 0.77
CA ASP A 214 -10.85 -2.25 0.51
C ASP A 214 -11.20 -3.38 1.47
N SER A 215 -10.29 -4.34 1.67
CA SER A 215 -10.47 -5.45 2.63
C SER A 215 -10.57 -4.95 4.09
N LEU A 216 -9.86 -3.89 4.44
CA LEU A 216 -9.95 -3.28 5.76
C LEU A 216 -11.32 -2.63 5.98
N TYR A 217 -11.84 -1.91 4.98
CA TYR A 217 -13.16 -1.30 5.03
C TYR A 217 -14.28 -2.34 5.11
N GLU A 218 -14.22 -3.39 4.29
CA GLU A 218 -15.17 -4.50 4.33
C GLU A 218 -15.21 -5.15 5.72
N ARG A 219 -14.06 -5.42 6.30
CA ARG A 219 -13.95 -5.98 7.65
C ARG A 219 -14.54 -5.07 8.71
N GLN A 220 -14.32 -3.76 8.62
CA GLN A 220 -14.88 -2.79 9.56
C GLN A 220 -16.38 -2.65 9.39
N LEU A 221 -16.90 -2.70 8.16
CA LEU A 221 -18.33 -2.67 7.88
C LEU A 221 -19.05 -3.84 8.52
N VAL A 222 -18.51 -5.06 8.37
CA VAL A 222 -19.04 -6.27 8.99
C VAL A 222 -19.07 -6.14 10.52
N ILE A 223 -18.01 -5.61 11.13
CA ILE A 223 -17.95 -5.39 12.58
C ILE A 223 -19.02 -4.38 13.02
N ARG A 224 -19.24 -3.29 12.27
CA ARG A 224 -20.27 -2.29 12.58
C ARG A 224 -21.67 -2.87 12.51
N ILE A 225 -22.00 -3.57 11.43
CA ILE A 225 -23.30 -4.23 11.27
C ILE A 225 -23.55 -5.18 12.45
N PHE A 226 -22.56 -5.99 12.81
CA PHE A 226 -22.67 -6.90 13.95
C PHE A 226 -22.85 -6.15 15.29
N ALA A 227 -22.11 -5.07 15.50
CA ALA A 227 -22.23 -4.25 16.70
C ALA A 227 -23.61 -3.58 16.80
N ASP A 228 -24.13 -3.05 15.68
CA ASP A 228 -25.46 -2.43 15.63
C ASP A 228 -26.57 -3.44 15.90
N GLU A 229 -26.49 -4.64 15.33
CA GLU A 229 -27.42 -5.73 15.61
C GLU A 229 -27.35 -6.21 17.06
N PHE A 230 -26.16 -6.24 17.66
CA PHE A 230 -25.95 -6.62 19.04
C PHE A 230 -26.51 -5.57 20.00
N ILE A 231 -26.22 -4.29 19.75
CA ILE A 231 -26.70 -3.18 20.57
C ILE A 231 -28.22 -3.08 20.46
N GLY A 232 -28.81 -3.22 19.27
CA GLY A 232 -30.25 -3.20 19.06
C GLY A 232 -31.02 -4.30 19.80
N LYS A 233 -30.37 -5.43 20.10
CA LYS A 233 -30.97 -6.53 20.88
C LYS A 233 -30.92 -6.33 22.38
N PHE A 234 -30.03 -5.48 22.90
CA PHE A 234 -29.78 -5.31 24.33
C PHE A 234 -30.12 -3.91 24.86
N THR A 235 -30.45 -2.94 24.01
CA THR A 235 -31.03 -1.67 24.45
C THR A 235 -32.53 -1.89 24.70
N PRO A 236 -33.01 -1.78 25.96
CA PRO A 236 -34.45 -1.81 26.20
C PRO A 236 -35.10 -0.63 25.50
N ASP A 237 -36.22 -0.87 24.82
CA ASP A 237 -37.02 0.15 24.15
C ASP A 237 -37.25 1.34 25.09
N SER A 238 -36.53 2.42 24.84
CA SER A 238 -36.69 3.69 25.60
C SER A 238 -37.97 4.46 25.20
N HIS A 239 -38.90 3.82 24.51
CA HIS A 239 -40.19 4.37 24.12
C HIS A 239 -41.36 3.96 25.02
N ALA A 240 -41.10 3.26 26.11
CA ALA A 240 -42.12 3.02 27.14
C ALA A 240 -42.02 4.06 28.25
N THR A 241 -42.16 5.31 27.94
CA THR A 241 -42.35 6.38 28.93
C THR A 241 -43.68 7.07 28.68
N ASP A 242 -44.59 6.66 29.54
CA ASP A 242 -45.52 7.54 30.25
C ASP A 242 -46.52 8.34 29.44
N SER A 243 -47.62 7.68 29.17
CA SER A 243 -48.91 8.33 29.24
C SER A 243 -49.33 8.38 30.69
N LEU A 244 -48.94 9.41 31.44
CA LEU A 244 -49.56 9.80 32.70
C LEU A 244 -51.01 10.22 32.41
N PRO A 245 -52.02 9.63 33.10
CA PRO A 245 -53.38 10.10 32.97
C PRO A 245 -53.49 11.47 33.62
N SER A 246 -53.91 12.44 32.87
CA SER A 246 -54.34 13.76 33.35
C SER A 246 -55.52 13.60 34.29
N GLY A 247 -55.20 13.65 35.59
CA GLY A 247 -56.22 13.75 36.62
C GLY A 247 -57.01 15.05 36.48
N THR A 248 -58.27 14.91 36.18
CA THR A 248 -59.29 15.97 36.27
C THR A 248 -59.37 16.52 37.66
N ALA A 249 -58.99 17.76 37.83
CA ALA A 249 -59.36 18.56 38.99
C ALA A 249 -60.89 18.82 38.95
N SER A 250 -61.61 18.22 39.86
CA SER A 250 -62.98 18.60 40.12
C SER A 250 -62.98 19.77 41.11
N ASP A 251 -63.50 20.86 40.69
CA ASP A 251 -64.03 21.94 41.50
C ASP A 251 -65.01 21.39 42.56
N GLY A 252 -64.84 21.80 43.74
CA GLY A 252 -65.71 21.51 44.88
C GLY A 252 -65.77 22.71 45.80
N ASP A 253 -66.66 23.59 45.46
CA ASP A 253 -67.21 24.72 46.23
C ASP A 253 -67.74 24.26 47.59
N ASN A 254 -67.62 25.11 48.57
CA ASN A 254 -68.53 25.41 49.66
C ASN A 254 -68.06 25.36 51.14
N ARG A 255 -68.12 26.55 51.66
CA ARG A 255 -68.34 26.95 53.08
C ARG A 255 -67.16 27.01 54.02
#